data_b23a17839bf11797d4a4017cee6c06c2
#
_entry.id   b23a17839bf11797d4a4017cee6c06c2
#
_cell.length_a   1.000
_cell.length_b   1.000
_cell.length_c   1.000
_cell.angle_alpha   90.00
_cell.angle_beta   90.00
_cell.angle_gamma   90.00
#
_symmetry.space_group_name_H-M   'P 1'
#
loop_
_entity.id
_entity.type
_entity.pdbx_description
1 polymer ?
#
loop_
_entity_poly.entity_id
_entity_poly.type
_entity_poly.pdbx_seq_one_letter_code
_entity_poly.pdbx_strand_id
1 'polypeptide(L)'
;MEQPSDVPTRRRPARLSSDLALLGVVALVLVAALGAGGVTLYREFYSPSAFVTRYLDLLAQHRASDALRLPGVALDREALDGDAAAASDALLRGTALAPLTDYTVADEHVDGDETLVTVEYRAGGHAGRTTFHVAREGWLGVAPTWRFSQSPLAVVSLTVRGAEQFTVNGFELDRRQVAAGGVDAPPLEPVPLLVFSPGLYSVSVDTPMSATPGIGVLADAPGATVPVDVQAQPTDQFVQVVQQRVDEFLTQCATQQVLMPAGCPFGMTVQNKLASDPHWSIVEMPKVSVEPDGANWRIPPTDAVAHIVVDVQSLYDGSIREVDEDVRFRIDATIQVLPDGAASIVVGSPDLPIDDGD
;
A
#
# COMPACT_ATOMS: atom_id res chain seq x y z
N MET A 1 33.37 80.77 -81.62
CA MET A 1 33.83 81.14 -80.29
C MET A 1 32.70 80.82 -79.35
N GLU A 2 32.68 79.63 -78.82
CA GLU A 2 31.69 79.18 -77.85
C GLU A 2 32.41 78.40 -76.77
N GLN A 3 32.34 78.88 -75.52
CA GLN A 3 32.87 78.24 -74.38
C GLN A 3 31.92 77.16 -73.92
N PRO A 4 32.38 75.98 -73.53
CA PRO A 4 31.50 74.97 -72.91
C PRO A 4 31.38 75.28 -71.41
N SER A 5 30.14 75.33 -70.96
CA SER A 5 29.74 75.48 -69.57
C SER A 5 30.03 74.20 -68.74
N ASP A 6 30.87 74.36 -67.73
CA ASP A 6 31.17 73.34 -66.74
C ASP A 6 29.99 73.19 -65.80
N VAL A 7 29.37 72.00 -65.73
CA VAL A 7 28.33 71.63 -64.76
C VAL A 7 28.98 70.92 -63.61
N PRO A 8 28.89 71.38 -62.39
CA PRO A 8 29.46 70.66 -61.23
C PRO A 8 28.56 69.53 -60.82
N THR A 9 29.06 68.33 -60.97
CA THR A 9 28.43 67.12 -60.40
C THR A 9 28.51 67.17 -58.90
N ARG A 10 27.38 67.38 -58.23
CA ARG A 10 27.22 67.31 -56.81
C ARG A 10 27.33 65.84 -56.40
N ARG A 11 28.46 65.41 -55.91
CA ARG A 11 28.64 64.13 -55.14
C ARG A 11 27.84 64.27 -53.88
N ARG A 12 26.81 63.37 -53.67
CA ARG A 12 26.13 63.18 -52.40
C ARG A 12 27.06 62.36 -51.46
N PRO A 13 27.68 62.95 -50.45
CA PRO A 13 28.26 62.15 -49.38
C PRO A 13 27.16 61.84 -48.35
N ALA A 14 27.29 60.75 -47.65
CA ALA A 14 26.57 60.40 -46.44
C ALA A 14 25.30 59.56 -46.58
N ARG A 15 25.42 58.42 -47.24
CA ARG A 15 24.54 57.31 -46.89
C ARG A 15 25.32 56.18 -46.23
N LEU A 16 26.65 56.11 -46.37
CA LEU A 16 27.50 55.02 -45.76
C LEU A 16 27.49 55.07 -44.25
N SER A 17 27.45 56.26 -43.63
CA SER A 17 27.44 56.37 -42.14
C SER A 17 26.08 55.97 -41.52
N SER A 18 24.97 56.23 -42.18
CA SER A 18 23.64 55.82 -41.73
C SER A 18 23.41 54.31 -41.93
N ASP A 19 23.93 53.74 -43.04
CA ASP A 19 23.84 52.33 -43.33
C ASP A 19 24.73 51.51 -42.39
N LEU A 20 25.92 52.01 -42.05
CA LEU A 20 26.78 51.40 -41.00
C LEU A 20 26.18 51.52 -39.61
N ALA A 21 25.52 52.65 -39.29
CA ALA A 21 24.81 52.78 -38.02
C ALA A 21 23.60 51.83 -37.95
N LEU A 22 22.84 51.69 -39.03
CA LEU A 22 21.72 50.73 -39.12
C LEU A 22 22.20 49.30 -39.02
N LEU A 23 23.28 48.89 -39.70
CA LEU A 23 23.90 47.58 -39.58
C LEU A 23 24.40 47.31 -38.16
N GLY A 24 24.98 48.33 -37.48
CA GLY A 24 25.40 48.22 -36.08
C GLY A 24 24.22 48.00 -35.12
N VAL A 25 23.10 48.71 -35.32
CA VAL A 25 21.88 48.52 -34.54
C VAL A 25 21.27 47.14 -34.79
N VAL A 26 21.18 46.70 -36.05
CA VAL A 26 20.67 45.36 -36.40
C VAL A 26 21.55 44.26 -35.82
N ALA A 27 22.87 44.39 -35.88
CA ALA A 27 23.80 43.43 -35.25
C ALA A 27 23.63 43.38 -33.73
N LEU A 28 23.45 44.54 -33.09
CA LEU A 28 23.26 44.63 -31.64
C LEU A 28 21.91 44.01 -31.22
N VAL A 29 20.84 44.23 -31.97
CA VAL A 29 19.52 43.60 -31.77
C VAL A 29 19.58 42.09 -31.98
N LEU A 30 20.30 41.62 -32.99
CA LEU A 30 20.51 40.20 -33.24
C LEU A 30 21.31 39.53 -32.14
N VAL A 31 22.39 40.17 -31.66
CA VAL A 31 23.19 39.68 -30.52
C VAL A 31 22.35 39.67 -29.24
N ALA A 32 21.54 40.70 -28.99
CA ALA A 32 20.62 40.74 -27.86
C ALA A 32 19.53 39.66 -27.94
N ALA A 33 18.96 39.46 -29.14
CA ALA A 33 17.96 38.40 -29.39
C ALA A 33 18.55 36.98 -29.24
N LEU A 34 19.77 36.75 -29.77
CA LEU A 34 20.50 35.49 -29.62
C LEU A 34 20.91 35.27 -28.15
N GLY A 35 21.33 36.34 -27.44
CA GLY A 35 21.66 36.29 -26.02
C GLY A 35 20.43 35.96 -25.16
N ALA A 36 19.31 36.66 -25.41
CA ALA A 36 18.06 36.40 -24.68
C ALA A 36 17.51 34.99 -24.96
N GLY A 37 17.49 34.58 -26.25
CA GLY A 37 17.08 33.24 -26.66
C GLY A 37 18.00 32.16 -26.10
N GLY A 38 19.32 32.40 -26.07
CA GLY A 38 20.30 31.48 -25.48
C GLY A 38 20.11 31.31 -23.99
N VAL A 39 19.83 32.39 -23.24
CA VAL A 39 19.58 32.32 -21.77
C VAL A 39 18.28 31.59 -21.46
N THR A 40 17.20 31.77 -22.24
CA THR A 40 15.94 31.06 -22.04
C THR A 40 16.11 29.56 -22.30
N LEU A 41 16.70 29.17 -23.43
CA LEU A 41 17.02 27.77 -23.75
C LEU A 41 17.96 27.16 -22.71
N TYR A 42 18.97 27.90 -22.26
CA TYR A 42 19.88 27.42 -21.21
C TYR A 42 19.15 27.13 -19.90
N ARG A 43 18.24 28.01 -19.44
CA ARG A 43 17.42 27.82 -18.27
C ARG A 43 16.47 26.64 -18.42
N GLU A 44 15.88 26.47 -19.59
CA GLU A 44 14.91 25.42 -19.87
C GLU A 44 15.55 24.01 -19.88
N PHE A 45 16.80 23.87 -20.28
CA PHE A 45 17.45 22.56 -20.39
C PHE A 45 18.48 22.25 -19.30
N TYR A 46 19.07 23.26 -18.66
CA TYR A 46 20.20 23.09 -17.74
C TYR A 46 19.96 23.69 -16.35
N SER A 47 18.74 24.08 -16.00
CA SER A 47 18.40 24.56 -14.65
C SER A 47 18.15 23.39 -13.67
N PRO A 48 18.20 23.65 -12.35
CA PRO A 48 17.73 22.69 -11.33
C PRO A 48 16.30 22.24 -11.58
N SER A 49 15.42 23.18 -11.95
CA SER A 49 14.02 22.89 -12.30
C SER A 49 13.89 21.94 -13.49
N ALA A 50 14.72 22.10 -14.54
CA ALA A 50 14.76 21.19 -15.68
C ALA A 50 15.21 19.77 -15.28
N PHE A 51 16.14 19.67 -14.34
CA PHE A 51 16.59 18.40 -13.80
C PHE A 51 15.46 17.68 -13.04
N VAL A 52 14.74 18.38 -12.16
CA VAL A 52 13.58 17.84 -11.44
C VAL A 52 12.45 17.48 -12.41
N THR A 53 12.16 18.33 -13.41
CA THR A 53 11.14 18.02 -14.43
C THR A 53 11.48 16.72 -15.17
N ARG A 54 12.74 16.50 -15.55
CA ARG A 54 13.19 15.25 -16.17
C ARG A 54 12.90 14.03 -15.29
N TYR A 55 13.11 14.13 -13.99
CA TYR A 55 12.77 13.06 -13.04
C TYR A 55 11.27 12.78 -13.06
N LEU A 56 10.43 13.82 -12.99
CA LEU A 56 8.96 13.68 -13.04
C LEU A 56 8.46 13.13 -14.37
N ASP A 57 9.08 13.54 -15.48
CA ASP A 57 8.80 12.98 -16.82
C ASP A 57 9.04 11.46 -16.87
N LEU A 58 10.12 10.99 -16.25
CA LEU A 58 10.42 9.57 -16.17
C LEU A 58 9.40 8.80 -15.32
N LEU A 59 8.95 9.37 -14.20
CA LEU A 59 7.88 8.79 -13.39
C LEU A 59 6.55 8.77 -14.14
N ALA A 60 6.17 9.87 -14.79
CA ALA A 60 4.94 9.96 -15.57
C ALA A 60 4.91 8.98 -16.76
N GLN A 61 6.08 8.66 -17.31
CA GLN A 61 6.25 7.66 -18.37
C GLN A 61 6.44 6.23 -17.84
N HIS A 62 6.30 5.98 -16.52
CA HIS A 62 6.54 4.70 -15.87
C HIS A 62 7.96 4.12 -16.08
N ARG A 63 8.95 5.00 -16.30
CA ARG A 63 10.36 4.65 -16.54
C ARG A 63 11.15 4.65 -15.25
N ALA A 64 10.72 3.87 -14.27
CA ALA A 64 11.31 3.80 -12.92
C ALA A 64 12.82 3.49 -12.95
N SER A 65 13.26 2.55 -13.79
CA SER A 65 14.69 2.20 -13.91
C SER A 65 15.56 3.34 -14.42
N ASP A 66 15.03 4.22 -15.26
CA ASP A 66 15.76 5.38 -15.75
C ASP A 66 15.75 6.50 -14.71
N ALA A 67 14.64 6.66 -13.96
CA ALA A 67 14.58 7.58 -12.84
C ALA A 67 15.62 7.23 -11.76
N LEU A 68 15.80 5.95 -11.43
CA LEU A 68 16.81 5.48 -10.48
C LEU A 68 18.26 5.76 -10.91
N ARG A 69 18.51 5.92 -12.21
CA ARG A 69 19.85 6.25 -12.74
C ARG A 69 20.19 7.73 -12.65
N LEU A 70 19.23 8.58 -12.35
CA LEU A 70 19.53 10.00 -12.17
C LEU A 70 20.40 10.20 -10.92
N PRO A 71 21.37 11.12 -10.97
CA PRO A 71 22.27 11.37 -9.86
C PRO A 71 21.54 11.72 -8.56
N GLY A 72 21.83 11.01 -7.48
CA GLY A 72 21.25 11.23 -6.16
C GLY A 72 19.85 10.64 -5.93
N VAL A 73 19.28 9.88 -6.88
CA VAL A 73 18.00 9.18 -6.68
C VAL A 73 18.20 7.88 -5.91
N ALA A 74 19.11 7.02 -6.38
CA ALA A 74 19.40 5.78 -5.69
C ALA A 74 20.02 6.04 -4.32
N LEU A 75 19.52 5.33 -3.30
CA LEU A 75 20.04 5.41 -1.95
C LEU A 75 21.30 4.55 -1.82
N ASP A 76 22.30 5.08 -1.16
CA ASP A 76 23.43 4.29 -0.66
C ASP A 76 22.98 3.55 0.61
N ARG A 77 22.65 2.27 0.47
CA ARG A 77 22.11 1.44 1.56
C ARG A 77 23.06 1.29 2.73
N GLU A 78 24.38 1.40 2.49
CA GLU A 78 25.40 1.32 3.55
C GLU A 78 25.41 2.57 4.45
N ALA A 79 24.89 3.68 3.92
CA ALA A 79 24.81 4.96 4.65
C ALA A 79 23.43 5.21 5.29
N LEU A 80 22.49 4.26 5.17
CA LEU A 80 21.13 4.39 5.72
C LEU A 80 21.02 3.70 7.08
N ASP A 81 20.20 4.29 7.95
CA ASP A 81 19.82 3.72 9.24
C ASP A 81 18.30 3.41 9.27
N GLY A 82 17.90 2.50 10.18
CA GLY A 82 16.51 2.22 10.47
C GLY A 82 15.70 1.63 9.30
N ASP A 83 14.47 2.08 9.14
CA ASP A 83 13.51 1.55 8.17
C ASP A 83 14.00 1.68 6.72
N ALA A 84 14.72 2.74 6.39
CA ALA A 84 15.23 2.96 5.03
C ALA A 84 16.30 1.93 4.63
N ALA A 85 17.15 1.51 5.57
CA ALA A 85 18.17 0.48 5.34
C ALA A 85 17.55 -0.90 5.10
N ALA A 86 16.48 -1.22 5.85
CA ALA A 86 15.75 -2.48 5.77
C ALA A 86 14.69 -2.50 4.65
N ALA A 87 14.40 -1.34 4.03
CA ALA A 87 13.30 -1.21 3.09
C ALA A 87 13.52 -2.01 1.80
N SER A 88 12.48 -2.74 1.39
CA SER A 88 12.46 -3.45 0.12
C SER A 88 12.31 -2.48 -1.06
N ASP A 89 13.01 -2.74 -2.15
CA ASP A 89 12.93 -2.00 -3.42
C ASP A 89 11.84 -2.55 -4.38
N ALA A 90 11.00 -3.45 -3.88
CA ALA A 90 9.99 -4.13 -4.68
C ALA A 90 9.04 -3.16 -5.43
N LEU A 91 8.81 -1.95 -4.91
CA LEU A 91 7.96 -0.93 -5.54
C LEU A 91 8.73 0.05 -6.43
N LEU A 92 10.06 -0.02 -6.54
CA LEU A 92 10.85 0.84 -7.42
C LEU A 92 10.80 0.36 -8.88
N ARG A 93 9.58 0.17 -9.39
CA ARG A 93 9.31 -0.32 -10.76
C ARG A 93 8.13 0.40 -11.41
N GLY A 94 8.14 0.46 -12.73
CA GLY A 94 7.11 1.19 -13.48
C GLY A 94 5.69 0.70 -13.25
N THR A 95 5.51 -0.62 -13.05
CA THR A 95 4.20 -1.24 -12.81
C THR A 95 3.57 -0.85 -11.46
N ALA A 96 4.37 -0.37 -10.50
CA ALA A 96 3.89 0.09 -9.20
C ALA A 96 3.62 1.60 -9.15
N LEU A 97 3.85 2.35 -10.24
CA LEU A 97 3.61 3.78 -10.30
C LEU A 97 2.16 4.10 -10.68
N ALA A 98 1.53 5.00 -9.92
CA ALA A 98 0.27 5.61 -10.34
C ALA A 98 0.54 6.72 -11.38
N PRO A 99 -0.47 7.10 -12.20
CA PRO A 99 -0.35 8.21 -13.12
C PRO A 99 0.03 9.52 -12.41
N LEU A 100 1.09 10.17 -12.91
CA LEU A 100 1.54 11.49 -12.47
C LEU A 100 1.27 12.49 -13.60
N THR A 101 0.45 13.51 -13.32
CA THR A 101 0.00 14.50 -14.32
C THR A 101 0.07 15.92 -13.77
N ASP A 102 -0.10 16.90 -14.66
CA ASP A 102 -0.23 18.33 -14.32
C ASP A 102 0.88 18.86 -13.40
N TYR A 103 2.11 18.33 -13.56
CA TYR A 103 3.23 18.79 -12.75
C TYR A 103 3.84 20.07 -13.32
N THR A 104 4.00 21.05 -12.43
CA THR A 104 4.57 22.36 -12.74
C THR A 104 5.49 22.82 -11.61
N VAL A 105 6.59 23.47 -11.96
CA VAL A 105 7.47 24.10 -10.96
C VAL A 105 6.75 25.34 -10.43
N ALA A 106 6.45 25.33 -9.14
CA ALA A 106 5.79 26.42 -8.43
C ALA A 106 6.79 27.44 -7.87
N ASP A 107 7.96 26.97 -7.42
CA ASP A 107 9.01 27.80 -6.83
C ASP A 107 10.40 27.20 -7.03
N GLU A 108 11.42 28.06 -7.15
CA GLU A 108 12.83 27.69 -7.18
C GLU A 108 13.60 28.69 -6.28
N HIS A 109 14.13 28.19 -5.17
CA HIS A 109 14.85 29.00 -4.20
C HIS A 109 16.24 28.44 -3.93
N VAL A 110 17.26 29.30 -3.96
CA VAL A 110 18.65 28.92 -3.63
C VAL A 110 18.87 29.07 -2.13
N ASP A 111 19.30 28.00 -1.50
CA ASP A 111 19.64 27.94 -0.07
C ASP A 111 21.07 27.40 0.10
N GLY A 112 22.03 28.31 0.29
CA GLY A 112 23.43 27.97 0.35
C GLY A 112 23.96 27.29 -0.93
N ASP A 113 24.44 26.07 -0.81
CA ASP A 113 24.97 25.27 -1.92
C ASP A 113 23.90 24.42 -2.63
N GLU A 114 22.66 24.47 -2.15
CA GLU A 114 21.52 23.72 -2.68
C GLU A 114 20.49 24.65 -3.35
N THR A 115 19.68 24.06 -4.20
CA THR A 115 18.48 24.71 -4.77
C THR A 115 17.27 23.88 -4.40
N LEU A 116 16.31 24.53 -3.75
CA LEU A 116 15.01 23.96 -3.41
C LEU A 116 14.09 24.18 -4.60
N VAL A 117 13.60 23.09 -5.19
CA VAL A 117 12.65 23.13 -6.29
C VAL A 117 11.33 22.57 -5.82
N THR A 118 10.31 23.44 -5.73
CA THR A 118 8.97 23.05 -5.31
C THR A 118 8.08 22.84 -6.54
N VAL A 119 7.44 21.67 -6.59
CA VAL A 119 6.58 21.25 -7.69
C VAL A 119 5.17 21.01 -7.18
N GLU A 120 4.18 21.50 -7.91
CA GLU A 120 2.77 21.13 -7.77
C GLU A 120 2.44 20.07 -8.84
N TYR A 121 1.62 19.08 -8.49
CA TYR A 121 1.29 17.95 -9.36
C TYR A 121 -0.04 17.31 -9.02
N ARG A 122 -0.47 16.37 -9.86
CA ARG A 122 -1.52 15.40 -9.55
C ARG A 122 -0.99 13.98 -9.65
N ALA A 123 -1.13 13.22 -8.55
CA ALA A 123 -0.81 11.80 -8.50
C ALA A 123 -2.10 10.99 -8.32
N GLY A 124 -2.44 10.11 -9.27
CA GLY A 124 -3.69 9.36 -9.25
C GLY A 124 -4.94 10.23 -9.07
N GLY A 125 -4.91 11.49 -9.60
CA GLY A 125 -5.98 12.46 -9.44
C GLY A 125 -5.94 13.31 -8.16
N HIS A 126 -5.10 13.00 -7.17
CA HIS A 126 -4.90 13.80 -5.96
C HIS A 126 -3.87 14.90 -6.19
N ALA A 127 -4.22 16.13 -5.83
CA ALA A 127 -3.29 17.25 -5.88
C ALA A 127 -2.27 17.15 -4.75
N GLY A 128 -1.00 17.41 -5.06
CA GLY A 128 0.09 17.42 -4.10
C GLY A 128 1.12 18.49 -4.40
N ARG A 129 2.02 18.70 -3.45
CA ARG A 129 3.17 19.60 -3.57
C ARG A 129 4.38 18.94 -2.92
N THR A 130 5.52 18.94 -3.62
CA THR A 130 6.76 18.35 -3.13
C THR A 130 7.91 19.32 -3.37
N THR A 131 8.80 19.46 -2.40
CA THR A 131 10.05 20.23 -2.53
C THR A 131 11.22 19.26 -2.64
N PHE A 132 12.03 19.44 -3.68
CA PHE A 132 13.24 18.66 -3.94
C PHE A 132 14.48 19.47 -3.60
N HIS A 133 15.47 18.83 -3.01
CA HIS A 133 16.78 19.36 -2.73
C HIS A 133 17.74 18.96 -3.86
N VAL A 134 18.28 19.94 -4.57
CA VAL A 134 19.15 19.74 -5.73
C VAL A 134 20.45 20.49 -5.51
N ALA A 135 21.59 19.80 -5.65
CA ALA A 135 22.90 20.39 -5.59
C ALA A 135 23.61 20.29 -6.94
N ARG A 136 24.56 21.20 -7.17
CA ARG A 136 25.43 21.11 -8.35
C ARG A 136 26.43 19.96 -8.16
N GLU A 137 26.45 19.03 -9.13
CA GLU A 137 27.41 17.93 -9.13
C GLU A 137 28.72 18.32 -9.82
N GLY A 138 28.62 19.05 -10.95
CA GLY A 138 29.78 19.43 -11.74
C GLY A 138 29.43 20.21 -12.98
N TRP A 139 30.27 20.10 -14.00
CA TRP A 139 30.12 20.78 -15.29
C TRP A 139 30.40 19.80 -16.44
N LEU A 140 29.53 19.81 -17.44
CA LEU A 140 29.77 19.14 -18.72
C LEU A 140 30.00 20.24 -19.78
N GLY A 141 31.27 20.58 -20.05
CA GLY A 141 31.61 21.74 -20.87
C GLY A 141 31.18 23.05 -20.20
N VAL A 142 30.18 23.73 -20.79
CA VAL A 142 29.60 24.98 -20.25
C VAL A 142 28.29 24.76 -19.49
N ALA A 143 27.79 23.53 -19.45
CA ALA A 143 26.53 23.18 -18.83
C ALA A 143 26.75 22.61 -17.41
N PRO A 144 26.04 23.10 -16.37
CA PRO A 144 26.08 22.48 -15.03
C PRO A 144 25.39 21.13 -15.08
N THR A 145 25.90 20.21 -14.28
CA THR A 145 25.23 18.94 -13.95
C THR A 145 24.70 18.99 -12.54
N TRP A 146 23.55 18.37 -12.35
CA TRP A 146 22.78 18.40 -11.10
C TRP A 146 22.61 17.00 -10.53
N ARG A 147 22.50 16.93 -9.21
CA ARG A 147 22.12 15.74 -8.47
C ARG A 147 21.08 16.08 -7.41
N PHE A 148 20.28 15.14 -7.01
CA PHE A 148 19.53 15.28 -5.76
C PHE A 148 20.51 15.21 -4.60
N SER A 149 20.50 16.20 -3.73
CA SER A 149 21.28 16.20 -2.46
C SER A 149 20.55 15.39 -1.39
N GLN A 150 19.22 15.37 -1.44
CA GLN A 150 18.35 14.46 -0.73
C GLN A 150 17.63 13.56 -1.75
N SER A 151 17.76 12.25 -1.61
CA SER A 151 17.07 11.31 -2.51
C SER A 151 15.58 11.58 -2.56
N PRO A 152 14.97 11.62 -3.76
CA PRO A 152 13.52 11.78 -3.91
C PRO A 152 12.75 10.49 -3.66
N LEU A 153 13.32 9.53 -2.93
CA LEU A 153 12.62 8.35 -2.46
C LEU A 153 12.03 8.59 -1.08
N ALA A 154 10.95 7.88 -0.77
CA ALA A 154 10.33 7.83 0.54
C ALA A 154 10.18 6.37 0.98
N VAL A 155 9.78 6.14 2.21
CA VAL A 155 9.49 4.81 2.75
C VAL A 155 8.01 4.73 3.10
N VAL A 156 7.30 3.73 2.60
CA VAL A 156 5.99 3.32 3.10
C VAL A 156 6.20 2.18 4.07
N SER A 157 5.92 2.41 5.35
CA SER A 157 6.00 1.41 6.41
C SER A 157 4.63 0.75 6.55
N LEU A 158 4.45 -0.39 5.87
CA LEU A 158 3.16 -1.02 5.64
C LEU A 158 2.91 -2.18 6.60
N THR A 159 1.78 -2.14 7.34
CA THR A 159 1.23 -3.27 8.07
C THR A 159 -0.06 -3.72 7.41
N VAL A 160 -0.14 -4.97 6.97
CA VAL A 160 -1.36 -5.59 6.44
C VAL A 160 -1.85 -6.63 7.43
N ARG A 161 -3.09 -6.47 7.92
CA ARG A 161 -3.73 -7.38 8.87
C ARG A 161 -4.73 -8.28 8.18
N GLY A 162 -4.66 -9.58 8.42
CA GLY A 162 -5.57 -10.58 7.85
C GLY A 162 -5.24 -11.00 6.42
N ALA A 163 -4.04 -10.67 5.90
CA ALA A 163 -3.56 -11.17 4.62
C ALA A 163 -2.02 -11.16 4.56
N GLU A 164 -1.44 -12.15 3.90
CA GLU A 164 -0.02 -12.16 3.55
C GLU A 164 0.23 -11.59 2.15
N GLN A 165 -0.78 -11.64 1.28
CA GLN A 165 -0.72 -11.10 -0.08
C GLN A 165 -1.52 -9.81 -0.16
N PHE A 166 -0.94 -8.84 -0.84
CA PHE A 166 -1.56 -7.53 -1.08
C PHE A 166 -1.09 -6.96 -2.42
N THR A 167 -1.78 -5.95 -2.91
CA THR A 167 -1.39 -5.25 -4.13
C THR A 167 -1.10 -3.79 -3.84
N VAL A 168 -0.14 -3.23 -4.57
CA VAL A 168 0.13 -1.79 -4.57
C VAL A 168 0.04 -1.29 -6.01
N ASN A 169 -0.93 -0.41 -6.28
CA ASN A 169 -1.25 0.05 -7.64
C ASN A 169 -1.45 -1.11 -8.65
N GLY A 170 -2.02 -2.24 -8.20
CA GLY A 170 -2.20 -3.45 -9.01
C GLY A 170 -0.95 -4.34 -9.14
N PHE A 171 0.18 -3.98 -8.52
CA PHE A 171 1.34 -4.83 -8.45
C PHE A 171 1.24 -5.73 -7.21
N GLU A 172 1.20 -7.06 -7.43
CA GLU A 172 1.06 -8.06 -6.36
C GLU A 172 2.36 -8.26 -5.60
N LEU A 173 2.23 -8.33 -4.28
CA LEU A 173 3.31 -8.57 -3.32
C LEU A 173 2.88 -9.60 -2.28
N ASP A 174 3.83 -10.42 -1.86
CA ASP A 174 3.72 -11.28 -0.69
C ASP A 174 4.60 -10.69 0.42
N ARG A 175 4.03 -10.43 1.60
CA ARG A 175 4.73 -9.86 2.75
C ARG A 175 6.02 -10.62 3.07
N ARG A 176 5.98 -11.95 2.99
CA ARG A 176 7.12 -12.84 3.29
C ARG A 176 8.30 -12.68 2.31
N GLN A 177 8.04 -12.16 1.11
CA GLN A 177 9.09 -11.90 0.11
C GLN A 177 9.76 -10.54 0.29
N VAL A 178 9.06 -9.59 0.91
CA VAL A 178 9.51 -8.19 1.01
C VAL A 178 9.88 -7.80 2.45
N ALA A 179 9.47 -8.55 3.47
CA ALA A 179 9.89 -8.35 4.84
C ALA A 179 11.36 -8.75 5.04
N ALA A 180 12.10 -8.00 5.86
CA ALA A 180 13.51 -8.27 6.15
C ALA A 180 13.72 -9.65 6.81
N GLY A 181 12.79 -10.10 7.67
CA GLY A 181 12.78 -11.43 8.30
C GLY A 181 12.28 -12.56 7.39
N GLY A 182 11.83 -12.25 6.17
CA GLY A 182 11.29 -13.24 5.24
C GLY A 182 10.06 -13.96 5.80
N VAL A 183 10.04 -15.30 5.70
CA VAL A 183 8.94 -16.15 6.20
C VAL A 183 8.84 -16.18 7.73
N ASP A 184 9.91 -15.83 8.42
CA ASP A 184 9.98 -15.83 9.90
C ASP A 184 9.63 -14.44 10.50
N ALA A 185 9.37 -13.44 9.66
CA ALA A 185 8.97 -12.11 10.11
C ALA A 185 7.63 -12.16 10.86
N PRO A 186 7.52 -11.51 12.04
CA PRO A 186 6.26 -11.46 12.79
C PRO A 186 5.12 -10.92 11.92
N PRO A 187 3.90 -11.52 11.96
CA PRO A 187 2.81 -11.20 11.03
C PRO A 187 2.37 -9.73 11.02
N LEU A 188 2.52 -9.03 12.16
CA LEU A 188 2.12 -7.63 12.32
C LEU A 188 3.30 -6.65 12.31
N GLU A 189 4.50 -7.13 12.04
CA GLU A 189 5.66 -6.26 11.88
C GLU A 189 5.50 -5.43 10.61
N PRO A 190 5.68 -4.09 10.69
CA PRO A 190 5.62 -3.24 9.53
C PRO A 190 6.69 -3.62 8.50
N VAL A 191 6.31 -3.64 7.23
CA VAL A 191 7.22 -3.89 6.11
C VAL A 191 7.59 -2.55 5.48
N PRO A 192 8.83 -2.10 5.60
CA PRO A 192 9.28 -0.88 4.95
C PRO A 192 9.49 -1.12 3.44
N LEU A 193 8.86 -0.30 2.62
CA LEU A 193 8.92 -0.35 1.17
C LEU A 193 9.42 0.99 0.62
N LEU A 194 10.49 0.97 -0.17
CA LEU A 194 10.95 2.15 -0.90
C LEU A 194 9.99 2.50 -2.02
N VAL A 195 9.66 3.77 -2.11
CA VAL A 195 8.75 4.33 -3.10
C VAL A 195 9.31 5.64 -3.68
N PHE A 196 8.92 5.97 -4.91
CA PHE A 196 9.24 7.29 -5.49
C PHE A 196 8.35 8.37 -4.88
N SER A 197 8.94 9.53 -4.58
CA SER A 197 8.22 10.76 -4.26
C SER A 197 8.43 11.79 -5.40
N PRO A 198 7.33 12.40 -5.90
CA PRO A 198 5.95 12.21 -5.49
C PRO A 198 5.33 10.96 -6.11
N GLY A 199 4.40 10.35 -5.38
CA GLY A 199 3.65 9.20 -5.88
C GLY A 199 2.42 8.89 -5.03
N LEU A 200 1.36 8.38 -5.66
CA LEU A 200 0.22 7.80 -4.96
C LEU A 200 0.34 6.28 -5.02
N TYR A 201 0.22 5.65 -3.86
CA TYR A 201 0.29 4.20 -3.71
C TYR A 201 -1.02 3.69 -3.12
N SER A 202 -1.84 3.02 -3.94
CA SER A 202 -3.09 2.41 -3.51
C SER A 202 -2.81 0.98 -3.07
N VAL A 203 -2.91 0.74 -1.76
CA VAL A 203 -2.73 -0.59 -1.17
C VAL A 203 -4.08 -1.27 -1.04
N SER A 204 -4.24 -2.46 -1.57
CA SER A 204 -5.46 -3.26 -1.47
C SER A 204 -5.15 -4.74 -1.25
N VAL A 205 -6.13 -5.46 -0.70
CA VAL A 205 -6.13 -6.91 -0.55
C VAL A 205 -7.29 -7.45 -1.38
N ASP A 206 -7.02 -8.47 -2.20
CA ASP A 206 -8.04 -9.18 -2.98
C ASP A 206 -7.63 -10.66 -3.07
N THR A 207 -8.08 -11.43 -2.09
CA THR A 207 -7.84 -12.87 -1.98
C THR A 207 -9.17 -13.60 -1.81
N PRO A 208 -9.24 -14.92 -1.99
CA PRO A 208 -10.48 -15.69 -1.73
C PRO A 208 -11.00 -15.54 -0.29
N MET A 209 -10.12 -15.28 0.69
CA MET A 209 -10.48 -15.22 2.11
C MET A 209 -10.65 -13.79 2.62
N SER A 210 -9.92 -12.83 2.06
CA SER A 210 -9.90 -11.46 2.60
C SER A 210 -9.80 -10.43 1.49
N ALA A 211 -10.47 -9.29 1.69
CA ALA A 211 -10.48 -8.18 0.75
C ALA A 211 -10.50 -6.83 1.47
N THR A 212 -10.03 -5.78 0.76
CA THR A 212 -10.21 -4.38 1.17
C THR A 212 -10.37 -3.50 -0.07
N PRO A 213 -11.18 -2.43 -0.02
CA PRO A 213 -11.41 -1.54 -1.16
C PRO A 213 -10.17 -0.77 -1.61
N GLY A 214 -9.11 -0.80 -0.80
CA GLY A 214 -7.88 -0.07 -1.05
C GLY A 214 -7.77 1.23 -0.26
N ILE A 215 -6.53 1.54 0.15
CA ILE A 215 -6.16 2.76 0.85
C ILE A 215 -5.12 3.48 0.02
N GLY A 216 -5.41 4.73 -0.37
CA GLY A 216 -4.45 5.59 -1.09
C GLY A 216 -3.47 6.25 -0.12
N VAL A 217 -2.18 6.10 -0.38
CA VAL A 217 -1.08 6.69 0.37
C VAL A 217 -0.32 7.63 -0.53
N LEU A 218 -0.27 8.91 -0.18
CA LEU A 218 0.50 9.90 -0.91
C LEU A 218 1.92 10.00 -0.30
N ALA A 219 2.93 9.66 -1.08
CA ALA A 219 4.33 9.89 -0.75
C ALA A 219 4.76 11.23 -1.37
N ASP A 220 4.58 12.33 -0.66
CA ASP A 220 4.81 13.70 -1.13
C ASP A 220 6.07 14.35 -0.55
N ALA A 221 6.70 13.72 0.44
CA ALA A 221 7.89 14.21 1.10
C ALA A 221 9.08 13.27 0.88
N PRO A 222 10.11 13.70 0.11
CA PRO A 222 11.37 12.97 -0.03
C PRO A 222 12.01 12.62 1.32
N GLY A 223 12.49 11.39 1.49
CA GLY A 223 13.12 10.90 2.71
C GLY A 223 12.18 10.62 3.87
N ALA A 224 10.87 10.90 3.75
CA ALA A 224 9.92 10.63 4.81
C ALA A 224 9.53 9.15 4.90
N THR A 225 9.17 8.72 6.13
CA THR A 225 8.54 7.42 6.37
C THR A 225 7.04 7.65 6.62
N VAL A 226 6.19 7.03 5.80
CA VAL A 226 4.73 7.11 5.90
C VAL A 226 4.21 5.80 6.46
N PRO A 227 3.72 5.76 7.71
CA PRO A 227 3.13 4.55 8.28
C PRO A 227 1.73 4.30 7.67
N VAL A 228 1.46 3.06 7.31
CA VAL A 228 0.19 2.61 6.72
C VAL A 228 -0.26 1.33 7.38
N ASP A 229 -1.47 1.32 7.90
CA ASP A 229 -2.09 0.13 8.51
C ASP A 229 -3.35 -0.22 7.71
N VAL A 230 -3.39 -1.40 7.15
CA VAL A 230 -4.48 -1.90 6.30
C VAL A 230 -5.12 -3.10 6.98
N GLN A 231 -6.40 -2.96 7.38
CA GLN A 231 -7.19 -4.07 7.90
C GLN A 231 -8.03 -4.68 6.76
N ALA A 232 -7.71 -5.91 6.37
CA ALA A 232 -8.54 -6.68 5.47
C ALA A 232 -9.84 -7.14 6.15
N GLN A 233 -10.90 -7.31 5.38
CA GLN A 233 -12.19 -7.83 5.83
C GLN A 233 -12.39 -9.24 5.24
N PRO A 234 -13.12 -10.14 5.95
CA PRO A 234 -13.42 -11.45 5.40
C PRO A 234 -14.32 -11.32 4.17
N THR A 235 -14.10 -12.14 3.16
CA THR A 235 -15.00 -12.23 2.02
C THR A 235 -16.24 -13.02 2.38
N ASP A 236 -17.36 -12.79 1.68
CA ASP A 236 -18.58 -13.58 1.84
C ASP A 236 -18.32 -15.09 1.58
N GLN A 237 -17.44 -15.41 0.63
CA GLN A 237 -17.03 -16.77 0.34
C GLN A 237 -16.32 -17.40 1.54
N PHE A 238 -15.43 -16.68 2.18
CA PHE A 238 -14.73 -17.17 3.36
C PHE A 238 -15.70 -17.43 4.51
N VAL A 239 -16.61 -16.48 4.79
CA VAL A 239 -17.66 -16.66 5.82
C VAL A 239 -18.52 -17.89 5.54
N GLN A 240 -18.93 -18.13 4.27
CA GLN A 240 -19.70 -19.32 3.89
C GLN A 240 -18.91 -20.61 4.11
N VAL A 241 -17.62 -20.65 3.77
CA VAL A 241 -16.78 -21.84 4.01
C VAL A 241 -16.64 -22.11 5.51
N VAL A 242 -16.44 -21.06 6.33
CA VAL A 242 -16.38 -21.20 7.77
C VAL A 242 -17.71 -21.70 8.34
N GLN A 243 -18.84 -21.14 7.90
CA GLN A 243 -20.18 -21.61 8.30
C GLN A 243 -20.35 -23.10 8.00
N GLN A 244 -20.04 -23.52 6.78
CA GLN A 244 -20.15 -24.94 6.39
C GLN A 244 -19.29 -25.84 7.27
N ARG A 245 -18.06 -25.43 7.61
CA ARG A 245 -17.16 -26.20 8.47
C ARG A 245 -17.68 -26.34 9.91
N VAL A 246 -18.28 -25.27 10.42
CA VAL A 246 -18.92 -25.29 11.74
C VAL A 246 -20.13 -26.22 11.74
N ASP A 247 -20.96 -26.15 10.71
CA ASP A 247 -22.16 -27.00 10.57
C ASP A 247 -21.75 -28.51 10.47
N GLU A 248 -20.72 -28.82 9.65
CA GLU A 248 -20.17 -30.17 9.53
C GLU A 248 -19.62 -30.67 10.88
N PHE A 249 -18.87 -29.83 11.59
CA PHE A 249 -18.31 -30.14 12.90
C PHE A 249 -19.40 -30.43 13.93
N LEU A 250 -20.41 -29.57 14.07
CA LEU A 250 -21.52 -29.78 15.00
C LEU A 250 -22.36 -31.01 14.65
N THR A 251 -22.59 -31.26 13.37
CA THR A 251 -23.27 -32.44 12.90
C THR A 251 -22.51 -33.70 13.28
N GLN A 252 -21.18 -33.71 13.15
CA GLN A 252 -20.35 -34.81 13.57
C GLN A 252 -20.35 -34.98 15.09
N CYS A 253 -20.33 -33.90 15.85
CA CYS A 253 -20.50 -33.93 17.31
C CYS A 253 -21.78 -34.66 17.70
N ALA A 254 -22.90 -34.40 17.04
CA ALA A 254 -24.18 -35.00 17.31
C ALA A 254 -24.25 -36.54 17.03
N THR A 255 -23.29 -37.08 16.28
CA THR A 255 -23.22 -38.56 16.08
C THR A 255 -22.65 -39.33 17.28
N GLN A 256 -22.04 -38.65 18.24
CA GLN A 256 -21.45 -39.29 19.42
C GLN A 256 -22.53 -39.62 20.45
N GLN A 257 -22.71 -40.90 20.72
CA GLN A 257 -23.73 -41.43 21.63
C GLN A 257 -23.26 -41.42 23.09
N VAL A 258 -22.79 -40.26 23.57
CA VAL A 258 -22.32 -40.05 24.93
C VAL A 258 -22.87 -38.73 25.47
N LEU A 259 -23.00 -38.60 26.81
CA LEU A 259 -23.53 -37.38 27.41
C LEU A 259 -22.62 -36.14 27.14
N MET A 260 -21.31 -36.36 27.05
CA MET A 260 -20.34 -35.31 26.77
C MET A 260 -19.52 -35.69 25.54
N PRO A 261 -19.99 -35.31 24.36
CA PRO A 261 -19.25 -35.56 23.13
C PRO A 261 -17.86 -34.93 23.14
N ALA A 262 -16.85 -35.77 22.88
CA ALA A 262 -15.45 -35.35 23.00
C ALA A 262 -15.09 -34.27 21.99
N GLY A 263 -14.51 -33.16 22.45
CA GLY A 263 -14.12 -32.03 21.62
C GLY A 263 -15.28 -31.18 21.09
N CYS A 264 -16.50 -31.35 21.62
CA CYS A 264 -17.70 -30.66 21.20
C CYS A 264 -18.09 -29.54 22.17
N PRO A 265 -18.78 -28.49 21.73
CA PRO A 265 -19.13 -27.33 22.56
C PRO A 265 -20.39 -27.55 23.41
N PHE A 266 -21.01 -28.70 23.38
CA PHE A 266 -22.19 -29.06 24.18
C PHE A 266 -22.04 -30.39 24.87
N GLY A 267 -22.84 -30.58 25.90
CA GLY A 267 -22.89 -31.80 26.70
C GLY A 267 -23.88 -31.68 27.84
N MET A 268 -24.18 -32.76 28.49
CA MET A 268 -25.05 -32.83 29.64
C MET A 268 -24.44 -33.71 30.77
N THR A 269 -24.67 -33.35 31.99
CA THR A 269 -24.34 -34.19 33.15
C THR A 269 -25.61 -34.76 33.79
N VAL A 270 -25.62 -36.01 34.11
CA VAL A 270 -26.71 -36.66 34.88
C VAL A 270 -26.17 -37.36 36.10
N GLN A 271 -26.88 -37.30 37.21
CA GLN A 271 -26.48 -37.94 38.48
C GLN A 271 -26.91 -39.43 38.58
N ASN A 272 -27.74 -39.87 37.64
CA ASN A 272 -28.32 -41.21 37.62
C ASN A 272 -27.68 -42.09 36.54
N LYS A 273 -28.06 -43.37 36.49
CA LYS A 273 -27.53 -44.33 35.53
C LYS A 273 -28.21 -44.16 34.17
N LEU A 274 -27.46 -44.19 33.06
CA LEU A 274 -28.02 -44.26 31.72
C LEU A 274 -28.69 -45.60 31.48
N ALA A 275 -29.94 -45.60 30.98
CA ALA A 275 -30.69 -46.75 30.58
C ALA A 275 -30.70 -46.95 29.05
N SER A 276 -30.41 -45.87 28.27
CA SER A 276 -30.20 -45.94 26.85
C SER A 276 -28.96 -45.12 26.44
N ASP A 277 -28.51 -45.29 25.20
CA ASP A 277 -27.49 -44.42 24.60
C ASP A 277 -28.06 -43.03 24.31
N PRO A 278 -27.33 -41.96 24.68
CA PRO A 278 -27.76 -40.60 24.33
C PRO A 278 -27.83 -40.37 22.83
N HIS A 279 -28.90 -39.69 22.38
CA HIS A 279 -29.07 -39.25 21.00
C HIS A 279 -29.09 -37.73 20.93
N TRP A 280 -28.06 -37.16 20.27
CA TRP A 280 -27.97 -35.74 20.06
C TRP A 280 -28.46 -35.34 18.68
N SER A 281 -29.05 -34.14 18.58
CA SER A 281 -29.33 -33.45 17.32
C SER A 281 -29.07 -31.95 17.51
N ILE A 282 -28.87 -31.22 16.42
CA ILE A 282 -28.72 -29.77 16.49
C ILE A 282 -30.03 -29.13 16.03
N VAL A 283 -30.71 -28.45 16.94
CA VAL A 283 -32.01 -27.78 16.68
C VAL A 283 -31.82 -26.43 16.06
N GLU A 284 -30.83 -25.68 16.55
CA GLU A 284 -30.49 -24.35 16.04
C GLU A 284 -28.99 -24.28 15.77
N MET A 285 -28.63 -24.21 14.49
CA MET A 285 -27.25 -24.00 14.04
C MET A 285 -26.83 -22.56 14.29
N PRO A 286 -25.56 -22.31 14.73
CA PRO A 286 -25.07 -20.97 14.94
C PRO A 286 -24.96 -20.20 13.61
N LYS A 287 -25.31 -18.93 13.60
CA LYS A 287 -25.03 -18.03 12.45
C LYS A 287 -23.65 -17.41 12.65
N VAL A 288 -22.67 -17.99 11.99
CA VAL A 288 -21.28 -17.61 12.15
C VAL A 288 -21.00 -16.26 11.50
N SER A 289 -20.34 -15.35 12.21
CA SER A 289 -19.62 -14.22 11.66
C SER A 289 -18.12 -14.45 11.81
N VAL A 290 -17.33 -13.84 10.93
CA VAL A 290 -15.88 -13.87 11.00
C VAL A 290 -15.39 -12.45 11.18
N GLU A 291 -14.57 -12.23 12.21
CA GLU A 291 -14.05 -10.92 12.56
C GLU A 291 -12.51 -10.94 12.56
N PRO A 292 -11.85 -9.82 12.22
CA PRO A 292 -10.41 -9.69 12.36
C PRO A 292 -9.95 -9.86 13.82
N ASP A 293 -8.85 -10.59 14.02
CA ASP A 293 -8.18 -10.77 15.32
C ASP A 293 -6.66 -10.71 15.13
N GLY A 294 -6.13 -9.50 15.11
CA GLY A 294 -4.71 -9.25 14.84
C GLY A 294 -4.28 -9.74 13.45
N ALA A 295 -3.42 -10.75 13.41
CA ALA A 295 -2.98 -11.41 12.17
C ALA A 295 -3.96 -12.50 11.69
N ASN A 296 -4.86 -12.92 12.58
CA ASN A 296 -5.78 -14.04 12.38
C ASN A 296 -7.22 -13.56 12.30
N TRP A 297 -8.15 -14.52 12.31
CA TRP A 297 -9.58 -14.30 12.33
C TRP A 297 -10.19 -15.04 13.51
N ARG A 298 -11.35 -14.58 13.96
CA ARG A 298 -12.11 -15.25 15.01
C ARG A 298 -13.58 -15.37 14.65
N ILE A 299 -14.21 -16.38 15.22
CA ILE A 299 -15.67 -16.45 15.36
C ILE A 299 -15.98 -15.92 16.76
N PRO A 300 -16.70 -14.80 16.88
CA PRO A 300 -17.15 -14.33 18.20
C PRO A 300 -18.12 -15.34 18.82
N PRO A 301 -18.28 -15.34 20.18
CA PRO A 301 -19.22 -16.23 20.86
C PRO A 301 -20.62 -16.14 20.23
N THR A 302 -21.08 -17.24 19.67
CA THR A 302 -22.35 -17.36 18.92
C THR A 302 -23.21 -18.43 19.55
N ASP A 303 -24.46 -18.10 19.83
CA ASP A 303 -25.42 -19.03 20.48
C ASP A 303 -25.92 -20.08 19.50
N ALA A 304 -26.16 -21.29 20.02
CA ALA A 304 -26.71 -22.45 19.32
C ALA A 304 -27.48 -23.34 20.29
N VAL A 305 -28.28 -24.27 19.76
CA VAL A 305 -29.09 -25.18 20.56
C VAL A 305 -28.92 -26.62 20.05
N ALA A 306 -28.45 -27.49 20.92
CA ALA A 306 -28.48 -28.94 20.74
C ALA A 306 -29.69 -29.53 21.51
N HIS A 307 -30.13 -30.68 21.10
CA HIS A 307 -31.23 -31.42 21.70
C HIS A 307 -30.74 -32.82 22.05
N ILE A 308 -31.07 -33.32 23.25
CA ILE A 308 -30.71 -34.63 23.71
C ILE A 308 -31.95 -35.44 24.07
N VAL A 309 -31.97 -36.70 23.65
CA VAL A 309 -32.94 -37.68 24.08
C VAL A 309 -32.17 -38.85 24.71
N VAL A 310 -32.50 -39.22 25.98
CA VAL A 310 -31.81 -40.29 26.71
C VAL A 310 -32.69 -40.82 27.86
N ASP A 311 -32.73 -42.11 28.07
CA ASP A 311 -33.37 -42.70 29.22
C ASP A 311 -32.43 -42.78 30.42
N VAL A 312 -32.91 -42.28 31.56
CA VAL A 312 -32.14 -42.20 32.79
C VAL A 312 -32.85 -43.02 33.86
N GLN A 313 -32.14 -43.99 34.47
CA GLN A 313 -32.64 -44.85 35.56
C GLN A 313 -32.26 -44.29 36.92
N SER A 314 -33.26 -44.02 37.75
CA SER A 314 -33.08 -43.60 39.13
C SER A 314 -32.30 -44.65 39.95
N LEU A 315 -31.26 -44.22 40.63
CA LEU A 315 -30.48 -45.04 41.53
C LEU A 315 -31.21 -45.33 42.88
N TYR A 316 -32.28 -44.60 43.15
CA TYR A 316 -33.07 -44.74 44.40
C TYR A 316 -34.14 -45.82 44.31
N ASP A 317 -34.99 -45.78 43.27
CA ASP A 317 -36.15 -46.67 43.12
C ASP A 317 -36.17 -47.50 41.83
N GLY A 318 -35.16 -47.30 40.96
CA GLY A 318 -35.03 -48.02 39.70
C GLY A 318 -35.99 -47.58 38.59
N SER A 319 -36.80 -46.51 38.78
CA SER A 319 -37.68 -45.94 37.77
C SER A 319 -36.87 -45.41 36.59
N ILE A 320 -37.44 -45.54 35.36
CA ILE A 320 -36.82 -44.97 34.15
C ILE A 320 -37.59 -43.73 33.77
N ARG A 321 -36.86 -42.64 33.47
CA ARG A 321 -37.42 -41.38 32.96
C ARG A 321 -36.69 -41.03 31.64
N GLU A 322 -37.43 -40.67 30.65
CA GLU A 322 -36.88 -40.09 29.45
C GLU A 322 -36.50 -38.59 29.74
N VAL A 323 -35.29 -38.24 29.39
CA VAL A 323 -34.81 -36.86 29.30
C VAL A 323 -34.88 -36.48 27.85
N ASP A 324 -35.65 -35.42 27.55
CA ASP A 324 -35.94 -34.89 26.23
C ASP A 324 -35.82 -33.35 26.38
N GLU A 325 -34.59 -32.82 26.19
CA GLU A 325 -34.26 -31.45 26.58
C GLU A 325 -33.41 -30.71 25.54
N ASP A 326 -33.63 -29.40 25.42
CA ASP A 326 -32.80 -28.52 24.66
C ASP A 326 -31.64 -27.97 25.47
N VAL A 327 -30.42 -28.17 24.99
CA VAL A 327 -29.19 -27.72 25.61
C VAL A 327 -28.63 -26.52 24.82
N ARG A 328 -28.67 -25.35 25.46
CA ARG A 328 -28.06 -24.14 24.89
C ARG A 328 -26.55 -24.18 25.08
N PHE A 329 -25.83 -23.80 24.04
CA PHE A 329 -24.37 -23.69 24.09
C PHE A 329 -23.89 -22.51 23.27
N ARG A 330 -22.62 -22.17 23.43
CA ARG A 330 -21.94 -21.16 22.64
C ARG A 330 -20.77 -21.79 21.91
N ILE A 331 -20.54 -21.31 20.70
CA ILE A 331 -19.35 -21.63 19.93
C ILE A 331 -18.55 -20.37 19.68
N ASP A 332 -17.28 -20.39 19.99
CA ASP A 332 -16.27 -19.43 19.58
C ASP A 332 -15.08 -20.17 19.00
N ALA A 333 -14.33 -19.51 18.11
CA ALA A 333 -13.17 -20.13 17.51
C ALA A 333 -12.15 -19.10 17.05
N THR A 334 -10.89 -19.52 17.05
CA THR A 334 -9.79 -18.82 16.37
C THR A 334 -9.54 -19.49 15.03
N ILE A 335 -9.39 -18.67 13.98
CA ILE A 335 -9.11 -19.14 12.62
C ILE A 335 -7.73 -18.62 12.22
N GLN A 336 -6.80 -19.53 11.95
CA GLN A 336 -5.46 -19.23 11.47
C GLN A 336 -5.37 -19.55 9.98
N VAL A 337 -4.84 -18.61 9.22
CA VAL A 337 -4.52 -18.84 7.80
C VAL A 337 -3.10 -19.42 7.73
N LEU A 338 -3.01 -20.64 7.22
CA LEU A 338 -1.75 -21.35 7.06
C LEU A 338 -0.99 -20.83 5.82
N PRO A 339 0.34 -21.04 5.76
CA PRO A 339 1.17 -20.58 4.62
C PRO A 339 0.77 -21.15 3.25
N ASP A 340 0.08 -22.30 3.23
CA ASP A 340 -0.47 -22.94 2.03
C ASP A 340 -1.83 -22.38 1.59
N GLY A 341 -2.36 -21.39 2.32
CA GLY A 341 -3.67 -20.80 2.07
C GLY A 341 -4.83 -21.58 2.67
N ALA A 342 -4.59 -22.66 3.42
CA ALA A 342 -5.63 -23.35 4.15
C ALA A 342 -5.99 -22.58 5.44
N ALA A 343 -7.25 -22.72 5.90
CA ALA A 343 -7.68 -22.19 7.19
C ALA A 343 -7.76 -23.31 8.22
N SER A 344 -7.12 -23.11 9.38
CA SER A 344 -7.25 -23.96 10.54
C SER A 344 -8.20 -23.31 11.53
N ILE A 345 -9.29 -24.01 11.90
CA ILE A 345 -10.30 -23.52 12.86
C ILE A 345 -10.08 -24.28 14.16
N VAL A 346 -9.79 -23.55 15.24
CA VAL A 346 -9.66 -24.10 16.58
C VAL A 346 -10.83 -23.60 17.42
N VAL A 347 -11.74 -24.52 17.73
CA VAL A 347 -12.94 -24.23 18.55
C VAL A 347 -12.53 -24.14 20.02
N GLY A 348 -13.03 -23.12 20.72
CA GLY A 348 -12.82 -22.94 22.17
C GLY A 348 -13.43 -24.09 22.99
N SER A 349 -12.92 -24.29 24.21
CA SER A 349 -13.50 -25.26 25.14
C SER A 349 -14.83 -24.72 25.67
N PRO A 350 -15.86 -25.59 25.84
CA PRO A 350 -17.15 -25.16 26.35
C PRO A 350 -17.09 -24.73 27.81
N ASP A 351 -17.72 -23.60 28.15
CA ASP A 351 -18.21 -23.33 29.48
C ASP A 351 -19.49 -24.18 29.68
N LEU A 352 -19.31 -25.38 30.21
CA LEU A 352 -20.45 -26.27 30.45
C LEU A 352 -21.28 -25.71 31.62
N PRO A 353 -22.59 -25.50 31.46
CA PRO A 353 -23.45 -25.22 32.59
C PRO A 353 -23.48 -26.45 33.50
N ILE A 354 -23.15 -26.27 34.76
CA ILE A 354 -23.38 -27.26 35.80
C ILE A 354 -24.88 -27.21 36.09
N ASP A 355 -25.61 -28.26 35.71
CA ASP A 355 -27.00 -28.43 36.13
C ASP A 355 -26.99 -28.75 37.63
N ASP A 356 -27.24 -27.72 38.47
CA ASP A 356 -27.50 -27.88 39.90
C ASP A 356 -28.92 -28.44 40.05
N GLY A 357 -29.10 -29.72 39.71
CA GLY A 357 -30.39 -30.38 39.72
C GLY A 357 -31.09 -30.22 41.06
N ASP A 358 -32.22 -29.49 41.09
CA ASP A 358 -33.26 -29.55 42.11
C ASP A 358 -34.15 -30.81 41.97
#